data_1415a7a369df746af8eec36da4b7ecae
#
_entry.id   1415a7a369df746af8eec36da4b7ecae
#
_cell.length_a   1.000
_cell.length_b   1.000
_cell.length_c   1.000
_cell.angle_alpha   90.00
_cell.angle_beta   90.00
_cell.angle_gamma   90.00
#
_symmetry.space_group_name_H-M   'P 1'
#
loop_
_entity.id
_entity.type
_entity.pdbx_description
1 polymer ?
#
loop_
_entity_poly.entity_id
_entity_poly.type
_entity_poly.pdbx_seq_one_letter_code
_entity_poly.pdbx_strand_id
1 'polypeptide(L)'
;FTPVPDAFGGAWDAWSLAYYAADEVGVAKRSHAAVFKALHQDGALPMQNISADELANFYKAYGVAPDRYLQALRGDAVQKKVDAARAFAQRTKVPGTPAIIINGQYLVRGNNFDDQLRIASALIAQARAARGR
;
A
#
# COMPACT_ATOMS: atom_id res chain seq x y z
N PHE A 1 -12.59 -2.05 0.31
CA PHE A 1 -11.23 -2.41 -0.10
C PHE A 1 -10.24 -1.40 0.44
N THR A 2 -9.23 -1.87 1.16
CA THR A 2 -8.18 -1.03 1.74
C THR A 2 -6.82 -1.58 1.33
N PRO A 3 -6.03 -0.85 0.52
CA PRO A 3 -4.64 -1.21 0.26
C PRO A 3 -3.82 -1.08 1.55
N VAL A 4 -2.97 -2.07 1.80
CA VAL A 4 -2.02 -2.05 2.91
C VAL A 4 -0.63 -2.31 2.34
N PRO A 5 0.28 -1.33 2.37
CA PRO A 5 1.65 -1.54 1.92
C PRO A 5 2.37 -2.54 2.82
N ASP A 6 3.19 -3.38 2.22
CA ASP A 6 4.05 -4.28 2.98
C ASP A 6 5.34 -3.60 3.43
N ALA A 7 5.60 -3.65 4.72
CA ALA A 7 6.78 -3.07 5.37
C ALA A 7 7.70 -4.19 5.85
N PHE A 8 8.37 -4.85 4.91
CA PHE A 8 9.28 -5.98 5.18
C PHE A 8 10.74 -5.56 5.46
N GLY A 9 11.00 -4.28 5.58
CA GLY A 9 12.32 -3.71 5.77
C GLY A 9 12.96 -3.20 4.47
N GLY A 10 14.05 -2.43 4.58
CA GLY A 10 14.78 -1.91 3.43
C GLY A 10 13.92 -1.04 2.50
N ALA A 11 13.98 -1.32 1.20
CA ALA A 11 13.22 -0.58 0.19
C ALA A 11 11.70 -0.69 0.37
N TRP A 12 11.19 -1.77 0.94
CA TRP A 12 9.76 -1.93 1.26
C TRP A 12 9.26 -0.87 2.22
N ASP A 13 10.04 -0.56 3.24
CA ASP A 13 9.68 0.45 4.24
C ASP A 13 9.65 1.85 3.62
N ALA A 14 10.61 2.18 2.76
CA ALA A 14 10.66 3.47 2.08
C ALA A 14 9.41 3.68 1.20
N TRP A 15 8.99 2.65 0.47
CA TRP A 15 7.79 2.73 -0.37
C TRP A 15 6.49 2.69 0.42
N SER A 16 6.48 2.01 1.58
CA SER A 16 5.35 2.06 2.50
C SER A 16 5.16 3.45 3.10
N LEU A 17 6.24 4.10 3.51
CA LEU A 17 6.23 5.50 3.94
C LEU A 17 5.75 6.43 2.82
N ALA A 18 6.25 6.25 1.60
CA ALA A 18 5.86 7.04 0.43
C ALA A 18 4.36 6.92 0.13
N TYR A 19 3.81 5.71 0.19
CA TYR A 19 2.38 5.47 0.00
C TYR A 19 1.53 6.18 1.06
N TYR A 20 1.86 6.00 2.34
CA TYR A 20 1.08 6.62 3.41
C TYR A 20 1.25 8.15 3.46
N ALA A 21 2.39 8.69 3.04
CA ALA A 21 2.54 10.14 2.86
C ALA A 21 1.62 10.66 1.75
N ALA A 22 1.54 9.95 0.61
CA ALA A 22 0.62 10.28 -0.47
C ALA A 22 -0.85 10.17 -0.04
N ASP A 23 -1.18 9.21 0.80
CA ASP A 23 -2.51 9.05 1.39
C ASP A 23 -2.85 10.22 2.33
N GLU A 24 -1.91 10.61 3.19
CA GLU A 24 -2.06 11.73 4.12
C GLU A 24 -2.33 13.07 3.41
N VAL A 25 -1.67 13.30 2.28
CA VAL A 25 -1.88 14.51 1.46
C VAL A 25 -3.01 14.36 0.42
N GLY A 26 -3.69 13.22 0.41
CA GLY A 26 -4.90 12.99 -0.37
C GLY A 26 -4.69 12.66 -1.86
N VAL A 27 -3.52 12.15 -2.24
CA VAL A 27 -3.20 11.85 -3.65
C VAL A 27 -2.91 10.38 -3.94
N ALA A 28 -2.86 9.50 -2.93
CA ALA A 28 -2.49 8.10 -3.11
C ALA A 28 -3.31 7.40 -4.19
N LYS A 29 -4.63 7.51 -4.14
CA LYS A 29 -5.53 6.81 -5.06
C LYS A 29 -5.32 7.20 -6.52
N ARG A 30 -5.17 8.51 -6.80
CA ARG A 30 -5.02 9.00 -8.18
C ARG A 30 -3.61 8.91 -8.74
N SER A 31 -2.59 8.74 -7.88
CA SER A 31 -1.20 8.57 -8.27
C SER A 31 -0.74 7.12 -8.34
N HIS A 32 -1.50 6.18 -7.79
CA HIS A 32 -1.07 4.79 -7.60
C HIS A 32 -0.58 4.12 -8.89
N ALA A 33 -1.37 4.17 -9.95
CA ALA A 33 -0.99 3.58 -11.24
C ALA A 33 0.27 4.23 -11.83
N ALA A 34 0.42 5.55 -11.67
CA ALA A 34 1.59 6.27 -12.17
C ALA A 34 2.86 5.94 -11.38
N VAL A 35 2.76 5.73 -10.07
CA VAL A 35 3.88 5.25 -9.24
C VAL A 35 4.34 3.88 -9.73
N PHE A 36 3.42 2.93 -9.91
CA PHE A 36 3.75 1.59 -10.43
C PHE A 36 4.39 1.65 -11.82
N LYS A 37 3.86 2.49 -12.72
CA LYS A 37 4.44 2.70 -14.04
C LYS A 37 5.86 3.26 -13.95
N ALA A 38 6.09 4.28 -13.14
CA ALA A 38 7.39 4.90 -12.94
C ALA A 38 8.43 3.93 -12.37
N LEU A 39 8.01 3.01 -11.49
CA LEU A 39 8.88 1.99 -10.89
C LEU A 39 9.20 0.84 -11.84
N HIS A 40 8.19 0.30 -12.53
CA HIS A 40 8.30 -1.01 -13.19
C HIS A 40 8.37 -0.93 -14.71
N GLN A 41 7.99 0.18 -15.33
CA GLN A 41 7.97 0.35 -16.77
C GLN A 41 8.94 1.41 -17.25
N ASP A 42 8.86 2.62 -16.71
CA ASP A 42 9.62 3.77 -17.21
C ASP A 42 11.00 3.90 -16.53
N GLY A 43 11.21 3.29 -15.36
CA GLY A 43 12.41 3.48 -14.56
C GLY A 43 12.63 4.92 -14.07
N ALA A 44 11.56 5.74 -14.08
CA ALA A 44 11.62 7.15 -13.67
C ALA A 44 11.81 7.33 -12.16
N LEU A 45 11.46 6.31 -11.37
CA LEU A 45 11.70 6.25 -9.94
C LEU A 45 12.52 5.01 -9.62
N PRO A 46 13.57 5.12 -8.78
CA PRO A 46 14.39 3.98 -8.40
C PRO A 46 13.64 3.09 -7.41
N MET A 47 13.71 1.78 -7.58
CA MET A 47 13.13 0.83 -6.63
C MET A 47 13.83 0.83 -5.28
N GLN A 48 15.13 1.14 -5.26
CA GLN A 48 15.96 1.20 -4.07
C GLN A 48 16.58 2.58 -3.90
N ASN A 49 16.83 2.95 -2.66
CA ASN A 49 17.47 4.23 -2.31
C ASN A 49 16.73 5.47 -2.83
N ILE A 50 15.40 5.40 -2.96
CA ILE A 50 14.60 6.58 -3.30
C ILE A 50 14.79 7.66 -2.24
N SER A 51 15.09 8.87 -2.67
CA SER A 51 15.21 10.02 -1.78
C SER A 51 13.85 10.69 -1.50
N ALA A 52 13.75 11.36 -0.37
CA ALA A 52 12.57 12.14 -0.02
C ALA A 52 12.29 13.24 -1.05
N ASP A 53 13.34 13.86 -1.60
CA ASP A 53 13.22 14.93 -2.61
C ASP A 53 12.72 14.39 -3.95
N GLU A 54 13.15 13.21 -4.38
CA GLU A 54 12.64 12.56 -5.59
C GLU A 54 11.14 12.28 -5.46
N LEU A 55 10.70 11.76 -4.31
CA LEU A 55 9.29 11.55 -4.02
C LEU A 55 8.51 12.88 -4.00
N ALA A 56 9.00 13.89 -3.30
CA ALA A 56 8.35 15.19 -3.24
C ALA A 56 8.23 15.84 -4.65
N ASN A 57 9.25 15.70 -5.48
CA ASN A 57 9.23 16.17 -6.87
C ASN A 57 8.20 15.41 -7.73
N PHE A 58 8.11 14.09 -7.59
CA PHE A 58 7.11 13.28 -8.29
C PHE A 58 5.68 13.75 -8.00
N TYR A 59 5.38 14.00 -6.73
CA TYR A 59 4.02 14.39 -6.32
C TYR A 59 3.65 15.85 -6.64
N LYS A 60 4.58 16.69 -7.09
CA LYS A 60 4.25 18.01 -7.66
C LYS A 60 3.23 17.94 -8.80
N ALA A 61 3.34 16.93 -9.66
CA ALA A 61 2.41 16.69 -10.76
C ALA A 61 0.96 16.44 -10.28
N TYR A 62 0.77 16.14 -9.01
CA TYR A 62 -0.52 15.89 -8.37
C TYR A 62 -1.00 17.08 -7.53
N GLY A 63 -0.34 18.25 -7.65
CA GLY A 63 -0.72 19.47 -6.95
C GLY A 63 -0.28 19.52 -5.49
N VAL A 64 0.69 18.69 -5.09
CA VAL A 64 1.22 18.69 -3.73
C VAL A 64 2.50 19.53 -3.67
N ALA A 65 2.52 20.52 -2.79
CA ALA A 65 3.74 21.27 -2.51
C ALA A 65 4.80 20.35 -1.89
N PRO A 66 6.08 20.42 -2.33
CA PRO A 66 7.14 19.55 -1.82
C PRO A 66 7.26 19.54 -0.30
N ASP A 67 7.24 20.71 0.34
CA ASP A 67 7.34 20.82 1.80
C ASP A 67 6.18 20.11 2.52
N ARG A 68 4.96 20.19 1.98
CA ARG A 68 3.80 19.49 2.52
C ARG A 68 3.97 17.99 2.44
N TYR A 69 4.47 17.48 1.32
CA TYR A 69 4.75 16.06 1.16
C TYR A 69 5.84 15.57 2.11
N LEU A 70 6.95 16.34 2.21
CA LEU A 70 8.07 16.03 3.09
C LEU A 70 7.66 16.05 4.57
N GLN A 71 6.80 16.98 4.96
CA GLN A 71 6.24 17.03 6.31
C GLN A 71 5.41 15.78 6.62
N ALA A 72 4.56 15.34 5.69
CA ALA A 72 3.79 14.10 5.84
C ALA A 72 4.72 12.89 5.91
N LEU A 73 5.69 12.78 5.01
CA LEU A 73 6.63 11.66 4.91
C LEU A 73 7.43 11.45 6.22
N ARG A 74 7.78 12.54 6.91
CA ARG A 74 8.56 12.55 8.16
C ARG A 74 7.69 12.55 9.40
N GLY A 75 6.38 12.62 9.24
CA GLY A 75 5.44 12.78 10.36
C GLY A 75 5.18 11.47 11.11
N ASP A 76 4.89 11.59 12.40
CA ASP A 76 4.56 10.46 13.27
C ASP A 76 3.31 9.71 12.81
N ALA A 77 2.35 10.40 12.20
CA ALA A 77 1.11 9.79 11.71
C ALA A 77 1.41 8.74 10.63
N VAL A 78 2.29 9.05 9.69
CA VAL A 78 2.71 8.15 8.61
C VAL A 78 3.53 6.99 9.19
N GLN A 79 4.46 7.26 10.10
CA GLN A 79 5.24 6.21 10.76
C GLN A 79 4.36 5.22 11.49
N LYS A 80 3.37 5.69 12.24
CA LYS A 80 2.40 4.83 12.93
C LYS A 80 1.59 3.95 11.98
N LYS A 81 1.22 4.47 10.80
CA LYS A 81 0.53 3.67 9.77
C LYS A 81 1.42 2.56 9.22
N VAL A 82 2.70 2.83 8.98
CA VAL A 82 3.68 1.81 8.55
C VAL A 82 3.87 0.74 9.62
N ASP A 83 4.01 1.14 10.87
CA ASP A 83 4.15 0.19 11.98
C ASP A 83 2.90 -0.68 12.15
N ALA A 84 1.71 -0.11 12.00
CA ALA A 84 0.45 -0.84 12.00
C ALA A 84 0.33 -1.81 10.82
N ALA A 85 0.77 -1.42 9.63
CA ALA A 85 0.80 -2.28 8.45
C ALA A 85 1.75 -3.46 8.64
N ARG A 86 2.93 -3.22 9.20
CA ARG A 86 3.91 -4.27 9.56
C ARG A 86 3.31 -5.26 10.56
N ALA A 87 2.72 -4.76 11.63
CA ALA A 87 2.06 -5.61 12.64
C ALA A 87 0.91 -6.41 12.05
N PHE A 88 0.13 -5.81 11.15
CA PHE A 88 -0.94 -6.50 10.44
C PHE A 88 -0.41 -7.63 9.55
N ALA A 89 0.62 -7.38 8.76
CA ALA A 89 1.24 -8.39 7.90
C ALA A 89 1.80 -9.58 8.72
N GLN A 90 2.45 -9.30 9.85
CA GLN A 90 2.95 -10.32 10.78
C GLN A 90 1.81 -11.15 11.39
N ARG A 91 0.77 -10.50 11.88
CA ARG A 91 -0.39 -11.19 12.50
C ARG A 91 -1.15 -12.06 11.51
N THR A 92 -1.31 -11.59 10.28
CA THR A 92 -2.01 -12.32 9.21
C THR A 92 -1.12 -13.27 8.44
N LYS A 93 0.17 -13.33 8.76
CA LYS A 93 1.17 -14.23 8.14
C LYS A 93 1.23 -14.08 6.62
N VAL A 94 1.17 -12.85 6.13
CA VAL A 94 1.31 -12.53 4.70
C VAL A 94 2.68 -13.00 4.20
N PRO A 95 2.74 -13.90 3.20
CA PRO A 95 4.01 -14.45 2.72
C PRO A 95 4.72 -13.54 1.70
N GLY A 96 4.01 -12.57 1.15
CA GLY A 96 4.50 -11.68 0.09
C GLY A 96 3.35 -10.93 -0.56
N THR A 97 3.64 -10.23 -1.65
CA THR A 97 2.66 -9.44 -2.41
C THR A 97 2.49 -9.98 -3.83
N PRO A 98 1.29 -9.86 -4.41
CA PRO A 98 0.06 -9.42 -3.77
C PRO A 98 -0.52 -10.47 -2.84
N ALA A 99 -1.19 -10.02 -1.75
CA ALA A 99 -1.95 -10.86 -0.86
C ALA A 99 -3.33 -10.26 -0.59
N ILE A 100 -4.33 -11.08 -0.38
CA ILE A 100 -5.71 -10.66 -0.09
C ILE A 100 -6.10 -11.20 1.28
N ILE A 101 -6.50 -10.30 2.17
CA ILE A 101 -7.04 -10.62 3.49
C ILE A 101 -8.50 -10.22 3.53
N ILE A 102 -9.39 -11.15 3.87
CA ILE A 102 -10.81 -10.87 4.02
C ILE A 102 -11.16 -10.74 5.50
N ASN A 103 -11.79 -9.62 5.83
CA ASN A 103 -12.31 -9.32 7.17
C ASN A 103 -11.24 -9.41 8.29
N GLY A 104 -9.96 -9.21 7.97
CA GLY A 104 -8.85 -9.32 8.92
C GLY A 104 -8.54 -10.74 9.41
N GLN A 105 -9.20 -11.77 8.87
CA GLN A 105 -9.16 -13.14 9.38
C GLN A 105 -8.72 -14.18 8.37
N TYR A 106 -9.04 -13.99 7.09
CA TYR A 106 -8.83 -15.02 6.06
C TYR A 106 -7.77 -14.56 5.07
N LEU A 107 -6.59 -15.16 5.12
CA LEU A 107 -5.61 -15.05 4.06
C LEU A 107 -6.06 -15.91 2.87
N VAL A 108 -6.39 -15.27 1.77
CA VAL A 108 -6.83 -15.95 0.55
C VAL A 108 -5.66 -16.68 -0.08
N ARG A 109 -5.82 -17.96 -0.33
CA ARG A 109 -4.87 -18.79 -1.05
C ARG A 109 -5.55 -19.41 -2.26
N GLY A 110 -4.92 -19.34 -3.42
CA GLY A 110 -5.41 -19.91 -4.67
C GLY A 110 -4.23 -20.32 -5.54
N ASN A 111 -4.52 -21.14 -6.56
CA ASN A 111 -3.50 -21.67 -7.47
C ASN A 111 -2.96 -20.60 -8.44
N ASN A 112 -3.75 -19.56 -8.70
CA ASN A 112 -3.43 -18.40 -9.53
C ASN A 112 -4.28 -17.19 -9.11
N PHE A 113 -4.09 -16.04 -9.74
CA PHE A 113 -4.81 -14.81 -9.38
C PHE A 113 -6.31 -14.89 -9.61
N ASP A 114 -6.78 -15.55 -10.67
CA ASP A 114 -8.20 -15.69 -10.95
C ASP A 114 -8.88 -16.55 -9.86
N ASP A 115 -8.21 -17.62 -9.44
CA ASP A 115 -8.68 -18.46 -8.36
C ASP A 115 -8.73 -17.70 -7.02
N GLN A 116 -7.70 -16.90 -6.73
CA GLN A 116 -7.69 -16.02 -5.54
C GLN A 116 -8.85 -15.02 -5.56
N LEU A 117 -9.13 -14.38 -6.70
CA LEU A 117 -10.24 -13.45 -6.84
C LEU A 117 -11.60 -14.12 -6.66
N ARG A 118 -11.76 -15.34 -7.20
CA ARG A 118 -12.96 -16.15 -7.02
C ARG A 118 -13.20 -16.49 -5.55
N ILE A 119 -12.16 -16.95 -4.86
CA ILE A 119 -12.20 -17.30 -3.42
C ILE A 119 -12.50 -16.06 -2.59
N ALA A 120 -11.83 -14.94 -2.86
CA ALA A 120 -12.08 -13.67 -2.19
C ALA A 120 -13.52 -13.21 -2.31
N SER A 121 -14.10 -13.31 -3.51
CA SER A 121 -15.51 -12.96 -3.78
C SER A 121 -16.47 -13.82 -2.96
N ALA A 122 -16.22 -15.12 -2.88
CA ALA A 122 -17.03 -16.05 -2.07
C ALA A 122 -16.95 -15.71 -0.57
N LEU A 123 -15.75 -15.45 -0.04
CA LEU A 123 -15.56 -15.06 1.37
C LEU A 123 -16.21 -13.71 1.70
N ILE A 124 -16.17 -12.75 0.77
CA ILE A 124 -16.86 -11.46 0.94
C ILE A 124 -18.38 -11.67 1.01
N ALA A 125 -18.93 -12.48 0.14
CA ALA A 125 -20.38 -12.81 0.14
C ALA A 125 -20.79 -13.45 1.48
N GLN A 126 -20.01 -14.40 1.96
CA GLN A 126 -20.20 -15.06 3.24
C GLN A 126 -20.15 -14.08 4.43
N ALA A 127 -19.14 -13.19 4.45
CA ALA A 127 -18.99 -12.19 5.50
C ALA A 127 -20.15 -11.18 5.50
N ARG A 128 -20.66 -10.80 4.34
CA ARG A 128 -21.84 -9.92 4.21
C ARG A 128 -23.10 -10.59 4.72
N ALA A 129 -23.32 -11.86 4.36
CA ALA A 129 -24.48 -12.63 4.82
C ALA A 129 -24.49 -12.80 6.35
N ALA A 130 -23.32 -13.00 6.96
CA ALA A 130 -23.18 -13.11 8.42
C ALA A 130 -23.48 -11.79 9.17
N ARG A 131 -23.22 -10.62 8.55
CA ARG A 131 -23.52 -9.30 9.14
C ARG A 131 -25.00 -8.91 9.02
N GLY A 132 -25.72 -9.47 8.06
CA GLY A 132 -27.15 -9.22 7.84
C GLY A 132 -28.09 -10.04 8.71
N ARG A 133 -27.56 -10.85 9.59
CA ARG A 133 -28.29 -11.67 10.55
C ARG A 133 -28.18 -11.05 11.95
#